data_3d949b26475f778a964cdde43a8f9acf
#
_entry.id   3d949b26475f778a964cdde43a8f9acf
#
_cell.length_a   1.000
_cell.length_b   1.000
_cell.length_c   1.000
_cell.angle_alpha   90.00
_cell.angle_beta   90.00
_cell.angle_gamma   90.00
#
_symmetry.space_group_name_H-M   'P 1'
#
loop_
_entity.id
_entity.type
_entity.pdbx_description
1 polymer ?
#
loop_
_entity_poly.entity_id
_entity_poly.type
_entity_poly.pdbx_seq_one_letter_code
_entity_poly.pdbx_strand_id
1 'polypeptide(L)'
;MTLEFINYIKELIEKKESVLLQEKISKLHPADIAEICLELDIEEARFLYRQLDNEKAADALPEMDEDIRNELLEELPSEAIAKRFVNYMDTDDAVEIIRDMDEEKQEEVLLHIKDIEQAGDIVDLLQYDEDTAGGLMSTEMVVVNENWSMPECLKEMRQQAEELDDIYYVYVVDDDERLCGLFPLTKMITSPSVSKVKHVMNKKVVSVDVDTPIDEVTMLIEK
;
A
#
# COMPACT_ATOMS: atom_id res chain seq x y z
N MET A 1 -6.53 15.41 -15.34
CA MET A 1 -7.16 14.78 -16.54
C MET A 1 -7.92 15.79 -17.40
N THR A 2 -8.25 15.53 -18.72
CA THR A 2 -9.02 16.48 -19.55
C THR A 2 -10.52 16.21 -19.43
N LEU A 3 -11.33 17.29 -19.39
CA LEU A 3 -12.79 17.19 -19.31
C LEU A 3 -13.40 16.39 -20.49
N GLU A 4 -12.79 16.47 -21.67
CA GLU A 4 -13.20 15.70 -22.85
C GLU A 4 -13.06 14.19 -22.64
N PHE A 5 -11.99 13.75 -21.97
CA PHE A 5 -11.77 12.35 -21.68
C PHE A 5 -12.75 11.83 -20.62
N ILE A 6 -13.01 12.61 -19.56
CA ILE A 6 -14.01 12.26 -18.54
C ILE A 6 -15.40 12.11 -19.18
N ASN A 7 -15.80 13.06 -20.03
CA ASN A 7 -17.09 12.96 -20.75
C ASN A 7 -17.15 11.72 -21.65
N TYR A 8 -16.04 11.35 -22.30
CA TYR A 8 -15.98 10.13 -23.08
C TYR A 8 -16.15 8.86 -22.22
N ILE A 9 -15.54 8.80 -21.03
CA ILE A 9 -15.75 7.71 -20.08
C ILE A 9 -17.23 7.64 -19.64
N LYS A 10 -17.86 8.78 -19.32
CA LYS A 10 -19.30 8.84 -19.00
C LYS A 10 -20.16 8.27 -20.14
N GLU A 11 -19.88 8.64 -21.38
CA GLU A 11 -20.58 8.06 -22.54
C GLU A 11 -20.44 6.55 -22.63
N LEU A 12 -19.24 5.99 -22.35
CA LEU A 12 -19.05 4.53 -22.38
C LEU A 12 -19.83 3.83 -21.27
N ILE A 13 -19.90 4.45 -20.08
CA ILE A 13 -20.68 3.97 -18.95
C ILE A 13 -22.18 3.97 -19.29
N GLU A 14 -22.72 5.09 -19.75
CA GLU A 14 -24.13 5.22 -20.16
C GLU A 14 -24.54 4.17 -21.21
N LYS A 15 -23.65 3.92 -22.19
CA LYS A 15 -23.86 2.93 -23.24
C LYS A 15 -23.58 1.50 -22.82
N LYS A 16 -23.04 1.30 -21.58
CA LYS A 16 -22.61 -0.01 -21.03
C LYS A 16 -21.59 -0.73 -21.92
N GLU A 17 -20.68 0.03 -22.56
CA GLU A 17 -19.64 -0.49 -23.42
C GLU A 17 -18.44 -1.02 -22.60
N SER A 18 -18.67 -2.09 -21.81
CA SER A 18 -17.71 -2.62 -20.84
C SER A 18 -16.32 -2.93 -21.41
N VAL A 19 -16.24 -3.53 -22.61
CA VAL A 19 -14.96 -3.92 -23.22
C VAL A 19 -14.11 -2.69 -23.56
N LEU A 20 -14.74 -1.66 -24.15
CA LEU A 20 -14.06 -0.44 -24.54
C LEU A 20 -13.69 0.39 -23.30
N LEU A 21 -14.57 0.44 -22.32
CA LEU A 21 -14.30 1.09 -21.02
C LEU A 21 -13.08 0.44 -20.36
N GLN A 22 -13.07 -0.89 -20.21
CA GLN A 22 -11.96 -1.62 -19.63
C GLN A 22 -10.63 -1.36 -20.37
N GLU A 23 -10.64 -1.36 -21.71
CA GLU A 23 -9.44 -1.03 -22.50
C GLU A 23 -8.86 0.35 -22.19
N LYS A 24 -9.74 1.34 -21.89
CA LYS A 24 -9.31 2.70 -21.60
C LYS A 24 -8.80 2.86 -20.17
N ILE A 25 -9.57 2.35 -19.19
CA ILE A 25 -9.23 2.55 -17.77
C ILE A 25 -8.05 1.67 -17.32
N SER A 26 -7.84 0.49 -17.92
CA SER A 26 -6.70 -0.37 -17.57
C SER A 26 -5.32 0.26 -17.80
N LYS A 27 -5.25 1.30 -18.63
CA LYS A 27 -4.00 2.02 -18.95
C LYS A 27 -3.78 3.27 -18.09
N LEU A 28 -4.76 3.64 -17.28
CA LEU A 28 -4.69 4.81 -16.43
C LEU A 28 -3.89 4.54 -15.16
N HIS A 29 -3.31 5.60 -14.60
CA HIS A 29 -2.76 5.55 -13.25
C HIS A 29 -3.90 5.45 -12.23
N PRO A 30 -3.72 4.79 -11.06
CA PRO A 30 -4.72 4.75 -10.00
C PRO A 30 -5.31 6.11 -9.63
N ALA A 31 -4.48 7.12 -9.41
CA ALA A 31 -4.92 8.49 -9.14
C ALA A 31 -5.79 9.11 -10.26
N ASP A 32 -5.55 8.76 -11.54
CA ASP A 32 -6.41 9.21 -12.64
C ASP A 32 -7.81 8.55 -12.59
N ILE A 33 -7.88 7.31 -12.13
CA ILE A 33 -9.15 6.60 -11.92
C ILE A 33 -9.95 7.26 -10.80
N ALA A 34 -9.27 7.58 -9.68
CA ALA A 34 -9.86 8.31 -8.56
C ALA A 34 -10.41 9.69 -9.01
N GLU A 35 -9.63 10.46 -9.80
CA GLU A 35 -10.07 11.75 -10.37
C GLU A 35 -11.32 11.59 -11.25
N ILE A 36 -11.43 10.52 -12.04
CA ILE A 36 -12.65 10.24 -12.82
C ILE A 36 -13.83 9.98 -11.89
N CYS A 37 -13.64 9.20 -10.82
CA CYS A 37 -14.71 8.85 -9.89
C CYS A 37 -15.31 10.07 -9.18
N LEU A 38 -14.52 11.13 -8.92
CA LEU A 38 -15.01 12.41 -8.40
C LEU A 38 -16.07 13.09 -9.29
N GLU A 39 -16.03 12.81 -10.58
CA GLU A 39 -16.93 13.41 -11.58
C GLU A 39 -18.12 12.51 -11.94
N LEU A 40 -18.17 11.29 -11.40
CA LEU A 40 -19.24 10.30 -11.63
C LEU A 40 -20.27 10.34 -10.50
N ASP A 41 -21.51 9.88 -10.79
CA ASP A 41 -22.39 9.47 -9.71
C ASP A 41 -21.98 8.08 -9.18
N ILE A 42 -22.50 7.70 -8.01
CA ILE A 42 -22.09 6.46 -7.36
C ILE A 42 -22.35 5.20 -8.18
N GLU A 43 -23.45 5.17 -8.95
CA GLU A 43 -23.77 4.02 -9.79
C GLU A 43 -22.84 3.94 -11.02
N GLU A 44 -22.46 5.07 -11.55
CA GLU A 44 -21.46 5.19 -12.61
C GLU A 44 -20.08 4.76 -12.08
N ALA A 45 -19.67 5.21 -10.88
CA ALA A 45 -18.42 4.81 -10.24
C ALA A 45 -18.40 3.30 -9.95
N ARG A 46 -19.47 2.73 -9.41
CA ARG A 46 -19.62 1.29 -9.22
C ARG A 46 -19.53 0.50 -10.54
N PHE A 47 -20.13 1.02 -11.61
CA PHE A 47 -20.04 0.37 -12.90
C PHE A 47 -18.60 0.39 -13.44
N LEU A 48 -17.91 1.52 -13.35
CA LEU A 48 -16.50 1.68 -13.74
C LEU A 48 -15.62 0.70 -12.94
N TYR A 49 -15.75 0.69 -11.62
CA TYR A 49 -14.96 -0.17 -10.72
C TYR A 49 -15.11 -1.66 -11.00
N ARG A 50 -16.29 -2.10 -11.43
CA ARG A 50 -16.52 -3.50 -11.84
C ARG A 50 -15.75 -3.90 -13.09
N GLN A 51 -15.26 -2.94 -13.89
CA GLN A 51 -14.48 -3.21 -15.10
C GLN A 51 -12.97 -3.26 -14.82
N LEU A 52 -12.51 -2.84 -13.64
CA LEU A 52 -11.11 -2.94 -13.22
C LEU A 52 -10.79 -4.39 -12.81
N ASP A 53 -9.55 -4.83 -13.08
CA ASP A 53 -9.00 -6.00 -12.39
C ASP A 53 -8.78 -5.70 -10.90
N ASN A 54 -8.50 -6.74 -10.10
CA ASN A 54 -8.43 -6.58 -8.66
C ASN A 54 -7.25 -5.71 -8.22
N GLU A 55 -6.08 -5.88 -8.84
CA GLU A 55 -4.86 -5.13 -8.56
C GLU A 55 -5.09 -3.63 -8.80
N LYS A 56 -5.51 -3.26 -10.00
CA LYS A 56 -5.83 -1.87 -10.35
C LYS A 56 -6.95 -1.27 -9.49
N ALA A 57 -7.94 -2.06 -9.12
CA ALA A 57 -9.03 -1.61 -8.26
C ALA A 57 -8.55 -1.40 -6.81
N ALA A 58 -7.63 -2.23 -6.32
CA ALA A 58 -7.00 -2.07 -5.02
C ALA A 58 -6.14 -0.80 -4.97
N ASP A 59 -5.26 -0.61 -5.96
CA ASP A 59 -4.39 0.57 -6.05
C ASP A 59 -5.16 1.90 -6.16
N ALA A 60 -6.33 1.89 -6.80
CA ALA A 60 -7.11 3.11 -7.03
C ALA A 60 -8.02 3.47 -5.84
N LEU A 61 -8.28 2.56 -4.93
CA LEU A 61 -9.20 2.78 -3.82
C LEU A 61 -8.65 3.75 -2.76
N PRO A 62 -7.37 3.66 -2.33
CA PRO A 62 -6.77 4.63 -1.40
C PRO A 62 -6.66 6.05 -1.98
N GLU A 63 -6.53 6.16 -3.31
CA GLU A 63 -6.43 7.44 -4.01
C GLU A 63 -7.78 8.20 -4.11
N MET A 64 -8.88 7.57 -3.71
CA MET A 64 -10.22 8.16 -3.76
C MET A 64 -10.49 9.10 -2.61
N ASP A 65 -11.40 10.06 -2.89
CA ASP A 65 -12.08 10.80 -1.83
C ASP A 65 -12.80 9.84 -0.88
N GLU A 66 -12.63 10.06 0.43
CA GLU A 66 -13.14 9.19 1.50
C GLU A 66 -14.66 8.94 1.40
N ASP A 67 -15.45 9.99 1.13
CA ASP A 67 -16.91 9.89 1.02
C ASP A 67 -17.31 8.94 -0.12
N ILE A 68 -16.65 9.06 -1.29
CA ILE A 68 -16.92 8.22 -2.46
C ILE A 68 -16.46 6.78 -2.20
N ARG A 69 -15.30 6.60 -1.60
CA ARG A 69 -14.73 5.31 -1.23
C ARG A 69 -15.68 4.55 -0.29
N ASN A 70 -16.13 5.21 0.77
CA ASN A 70 -17.03 4.62 1.75
C ASN A 70 -18.38 4.25 1.13
N GLU A 71 -18.98 5.13 0.32
CA GLU A 71 -20.23 4.84 -0.38
C GLU A 71 -20.10 3.68 -1.38
N LEU A 72 -18.94 3.55 -2.04
CA LEU A 72 -18.63 2.46 -2.96
C LEU A 72 -18.53 1.11 -2.24
N LEU A 73 -17.95 1.09 -1.03
CA LEU A 73 -17.73 -0.12 -0.23
C LEU A 73 -18.94 -0.50 0.63
N GLU A 74 -19.86 0.44 0.92
CA GLU A 74 -20.97 0.23 1.86
C GLU A 74 -21.83 -0.99 1.52
N GLU A 75 -22.17 -1.16 0.23
CA GLU A 75 -23.02 -2.26 -0.23
C GLU A 75 -22.27 -3.57 -0.53
N LEU A 76 -20.94 -3.56 -0.44
CA LEU A 76 -20.16 -4.75 -0.75
C LEU A 76 -20.09 -5.69 0.48
N PRO A 77 -20.27 -7.02 0.25
CA PRO A 77 -20.01 -7.99 1.30
C PRO A 77 -18.56 -7.97 1.76
N SER A 78 -18.30 -8.15 3.05
CA SER A 78 -16.97 -8.16 3.66
C SER A 78 -16.00 -9.15 2.96
N GLU A 79 -16.51 -10.32 2.55
CA GLU A 79 -15.75 -11.28 1.74
C GLU A 79 -15.29 -10.70 0.39
N ALA A 80 -16.14 -9.88 -0.26
CA ALA A 80 -15.79 -9.26 -1.54
C ALA A 80 -14.74 -8.15 -1.36
N ILE A 81 -14.84 -7.37 -0.26
CA ILE A 81 -13.85 -6.34 0.08
C ILE A 81 -12.48 -6.98 0.31
N ALA A 82 -12.40 -8.00 1.18
CA ALA A 82 -11.15 -8.70 1.43
C ALA A 82 -10.54 -9.31 0.16
N LYS A 83 -11.34 -10.05 -0.62
CA LYS A 83 -10.84 -10.79 -1.79
C LYS A 83 -10.49 -9.94 -2.98
N ARG A 84 -11.13 -8.81 -3.15
CA ARG A 84 -10.98 -7.96 -4.33
C ARG A 84 -10.02 -6.81 -4.12
N PHE A 85 -9.93 -6.30 -2.89
CA PHE A 85 -9.13 -5.13 -2.58
C PHE A 85 -8.02 -5.48 -1.58
N VAL A 86 -8.34 -5.75 -0.32
CA VAL A 86 -7.36 -5.90 0.76
C VAL A 86 -6.25 -6.90 0.47
N ASN A 87 -6.54 -8.04 -0.18
CA ASN A 87 -5.51 -9.01 -0.57
C ASN A 87 -4.53 -8.52 -1.66
N TYR A 88 -4.69 -7.30 -2.17
CA TYR A 88 -3.87 -6.69 -3.23
C TYR A 88 -3.35 -5.30 -2.81
N MET A 89 -3.52 -4.91 -1.55
CA MET A 89 -3.08 -3.64 -0.99
C MET A 89 -1.88 -3.83 -0.08
N ASP A 90 -1.08 -2.79 0.05
CA ASP A 90 -0.12 -2.66 1.15
C ASP A 90 -0.87 -2.53 2.49
N THR A 91 -0.22 -2.85 3.60
CA THR A 91 -0.87 -2.93 4.91
C THR A 91 -1.37 -1.58 5.41
N ASP A 92 -0.66 -0.49 5.14
CA ASP A 92 -1.07 0.87 5.50
C ASP A 92 -2.35 1.31 4.77
N ASP A 93 -2.42 1.08 3.45
CA ASP A 93 -3.62 1.34 2.65
C ASP A 93 -4.81 0.50 3.12
N ALA A 94 -4.57 -0.78 3.41
CA ALA A 94 -5.60 -1.68 3.93
C ALA A 94 -6.11 -1.23 5.30
N VAL A 95 -5.22 -0.78 6.18
CA VAL A 95 -5.56 -0.24 7.51
C VAL A 95 -6.40 1.01 7.40
N GLU A 96 -6.03 1.97 6.53
CA GLU A 96 -6.82 3.18 6.30
C GLU A 96 -8.27 2.84 5.93
N ILE A 97 -8.44 1.95 4.94
CA ILE A 97 -9.76 1.57 4.44
C ILE A 97 -10.58 0.78 5.47
N ILE A 98 -9.94 -0.14 6.20
CA ILE A 98 -10.64 -0.95 7.20
C ILE A 98 -11.04 -0.09 8.41
N ARG A 99 -10.23 0.89 8.79
CA ARG A 99 -10.49 1.80 9.92
C ARG A 99 -11.76 2.60 9.74
N ASP A 100 -12.12 2.97 8.52
CA ASP A 100 -13.34 3.70 8.19
C ASP A 100 -14.63 2.86 8.32
N MET A 101 -14.52 1.54 8.47
CA MET A 101 -15.66 0.64 8.59
C MET A 101 -16.11 0.54 10.05
N ASP A 102 -17.37 0.12 10.28
CA ASP A 102 -17.82 -0.26 11.62
C ASP A 102 -17.12 -1.52 12.14
N GLU A 103 -17.06 -1.70 13.47
CA GLU A 103 -16.34 -2.80 14.12
C GLU A 103 -16.75 -4.20 13.58
N GLU A 104 -18.05 -4.42 13.32
CA GLU A 104 -18.57 -5.70 12.85
C GLU A 104 -18.03 -6.01 11.44
N LYS A 105 -18.03 -5.00 10.57
CA LYS A 105 -17.52 -5.12 9.19
C LYS A 105 -16.00 -5.27 9.16
N GLN A 106 -15.27 -4.56 10.04
CA GLN A 106 -13.82 -4.73 10.20
C GLN A 106 -13.47 -6.18 10.52
N GLU A 107 -14.08 -6.74 11.59
CA GLU A 107 -13.85 -8.14 11.99
C GLU A 107 -14.16 -9.12 10.86
N GLU A 108 -15.26 -8.93 10.15
CA GLU A 108 -15.64 -9.79 9.03
C GLU A 108 -14.64 -9.70 7.87
N VAL A 109 -14.16 -8.51 7.50
CA VAL A 109 -13.16 -8.33 6.43
C VAL A 109 -11.86 -9.04 6.79
N LEU A 110 -11.36 -8.84 8.01
CA LEU A 110 -10.14 -9.48 8.52
C LEU A 110 -10.21 -11.01 8.46
N LEU A 111 -11.36 -11.60 8.76
CA LEU A 111 -11.58 -13.05 8.68
C LEU A 111 -11.49 -13.61 7.24
N HIS A 112 -11.65 -12.77 6.24
CA HIS A 112 -11.62 -13.16 4.82
C HIS A 112 -10.30 -12.87 4.10
N ILE A 113 -9.32 -12.27 4.78
CA ILE A 113 -7.97 -12.08 4.25
C ILE A 113 -7.30 -13.45 4.11
N LYS A 114 -6.65 -13.69 2.97
CA LYS A 114 -6.04 -15.00 2.67
C LYS A 114 -4.71 -15.19 3.36
N ASP A 115 -3.91 -14.13 3.40
CA ASP A 115 -2.61 -14.13 4.02
C ASP A 115 -2.77 -13.86 5.52
N ILE A 116 -2.33 -14.84 6.33
CA ILE A 116 -2.43 -14.75 7.80
C ILE A 116 -1.43 -13.75 8.36
N GLU A 117 -0.27 -13.58 7.72
CA GLU A 117 0.76 -12.62 8.12
C GLU A 117 0.25 -11.21 7.86
N GLN A 118 -0.23 -10.91 6.65
CA GLN A 118 -0.87 -9.64 6.32
C GLN A 118 -2.04 -9.31 7.25
N ALA A 119 -2.92 -10.29 7.54
CA ALA A 119 -4.04 -10.08 8.46
C ALA A 119 -3.56 -9.74 9.89
N GLY A 120 -2.48 -10.37 10.34
CA GLY A 120 -1.84 -10.08 11.63
C GLY A 120 -1.28 -8.67 11.67
N ASP A 121 -0.54 -8.27 10.64
CA ASP A 121 0.04 -6.94 10.52
C ASP A 121 -1.02 -5.84 10.50
N ILE A 122 -2.10 -6.03 9.73
CA ILE A 122 -3.24 -5.10 9.72
C ILE A 122 -3.86 -4.96 11.11
N VAL A 123 -4.09 -6.09 11.83
CA VAL A 123 -4.62 -6.07 13.20
C VAL A 123 -3.70 -5.33 14.16
N ASP A 124 -2.39 -5.50 14.03
CA ASP A 124 -1.42 -4.79 14.86
C ASP A 124 -1.37 -3.29 14.53
N LEU A 125 -1.44 -2.92 13.25
CA LEU A 125 -1.45 -1.52 12.82
C LEU A 125 -2.74 -0.79 13.22
N LEU A 126 -3.89 -1.46 13.22
CA LEU A 126 -5.16 -0.89 13.67
C LEU A 126 -5.18 -0.48 15.15
N GLN A 127 -4.22 -0.96 15.95
CA GLN A 127 -4.11 -0.59 17.37
C GLN A 127 -3.51 0.80 17.59
N TYR A 128 -2.79 1.35 16.61
CA TYR A 128 -2.20 2.69 16.71
C TYR A 128 -3.22 3.77 16.35
N ASP A 129 -3.05 4.93 16.98
CA ASP A 129 -3.84 6.13 16.67
C ASP A 129 -3.46 6.64 15.27
N GLU A 130 -4.45 6.98 14.46
CA GLU A 130 -4.26 7.44 13.07
C GLU A 130 -3.39 8.70 12.97
N ASP A 131 -3.40 9.57 13.99
CA ASP A 131 -2.61 10.80 14.06
C ASP A 131 -1.17 10.58 14.56
N THR A 132 -0.66 9.34 14.57
CA THR A 132 0.69 9.00 15.03
C THR A 132 1.53 8.34 13.94
N ALA A 133 2.84 8.25 14.19
CA ALA A 133 3.76 7.53 13.31
C ALA A 133 3.36 6.06 13.11
N GLY A 134 2.85 5.41 14.16
CA GLY A 134 2.35 4.03 14.11
C GLY A 134 1.12 3.87 13.21
N GLY A 135 0.24 4.90 13.19
CA GLY A 135 -0.95 4.90 12.34
C GLY A 135 -0.66 5.07 10.84
N LEU A 136 0.55 5.58 10.51
CA LEU A 136 0.99 5.83 9.12
C LEU A 136 2.06 4.85 8.63
N MET A 137 2.53 3.91 9.46
CA MET A 137 3.62 3.04 9.05
C MET A 137 3.10 1.86 8.23
N SER A 138 3.92 1.43 7.26
CA SER A 138 3.75 0.21 6.50
C SER A 138 4.64 -0.89 7.05
N THR A 139 4.27 -2.14 6.85
CA THR A 139 5.10 -3.33 7.16
C THR A 139 5.89 -3.83 5.95
N GLU A 140 5.60 -3.32 4.76
CA GLU A 140 6.23 -3.68 3.50
C GLU A 140 7.66 -3.12 3.41
N MET A 141 8.62 -3.87 3.92
CA MET A 141 10.02 -3.45 3.91
C MET A 141 10.97 -4.65 3.78
N VAL A 142 12.14 -4.41 3.18
CA VAL A 142 13.24 -5.39 3.17
C VAL A 142 14.10 -5.21 4.41
N VAL A 143 14.17 -6.25 5.24
CA VAL A 143 14.99 -6.30 6.46
C VAL A 143 16.10 -7.33 6.34
N VAL A 144 17.33 -6.95 6.72
CA VAL A 144 18.50 -7.82 6.69
C VAL A 144 19.34 -7.67 7.95
N ASN A 145 20.09 -8.73 8.33
CA ASN A 145 20.96 -8.67 9.49
C ASN A 145 22.32 -8.03 9.15
N GLU A 146 22.86 -7.21 10.06
CA GLU A 146 24.12 -6.48 9.89
C GLU A 146 25.34 -7.40 9.68
N ASN A 147 25.28 -8.62 10.17
CA ASN A 147 26.37 -9.60 10.12
C ASN A 147 26.41 -10.43 8.85
N TRP A 148 25.37 -10.36 7.99
CA TRP A 148 25.33 -11.07 6.73
C TRP A 148 26.35 -10.53 5.72
N SER A 149 26.80 -11.42 4.85
CA SER A 149 27.55 -11.03 3.64
C SER A 149 26.60 -10.49 2.57
N MET A 150 27.12 -9.72 1.61
CA MET A 150 26.32 -9.19 0.51
C MET A 150 25.60 -10.29 -0.31
N PRO A 151 26.20 -11.48 -0.57
CA PRO A 151 25.48 -12.58 -1.22
C PRO A 151 24.31 -13.16 -0.40
N GLU A 152 24.48 -13.27 0.93
CA GLU A 152 23.39 -13.71 1.84
C GLU A 152 22.27 -12.70 1.84
N CYS A 153 22.61 -11.41 1.98
CA CYS A 153 21.69 -10.31 1.89
C CYS A 153 20.89 -10.33 0.58
N LEU A 154 21.55 -10.48 -0.57
CA LEU A 154 20.89 -10.54 -1.87
C LEU A 154 19.94 -11.74 -1.99
N LYS A 155 20.30 -12.88 -1.41
CA LYS A 155 19.44 -14.07 -1.42
C LYS A 155 18.15 -13.82 -0.64
N GLU A 156 18.27 -13.25 0.55
CA GLU A 156 17.14 -12.94 1.42
C GLU A 156 16.23 -11.88 0.81
N MET A 157 16.82 -10.79 0.31
CA MET A 157 16.08 -9.75 -0.39
C MET A 157 15.24 -10.27 -1.56
N ARG A 158 15.74 -11.26 -2.31
CA ARG A 158 14.95 -11.84 -3.43
C ARG A 158 13.72 -12.59 -2.96
N GLN A 159 13.74 -13.13 -1.75
CA GLN A 159 12.60 -13.81 -1.17
C GLN A 159 11.56 -12.78 -0.68
N GLN A 160 12.02 -11.76 0.05
CA GLN A 160 11.15 -10.69 0.55
C GLN A 160 10.59 -9.81 -0.59
N ALA A 161 11.36 -9.61 -1.66
CA ALA A 161 10.98 -8.78 -2.81
C ALA A 161 9.92 -9.43 -3.74
N GLU A 162 9.56 -10.69 -3.55
CA GLU A 162 8.50 -11.33 -4.33
C GLU A 162 7.11 -10.76 -3.98
N GLU A 163 7.00 -10.13 -2.80
CA GLU A 163 5.75 -9.59 -2.23
C GLU A 163 5.74 -8.06 -2.16
N LEU A 164 6.78 -7.38 -2.70
CA LEU A 164 6.93 -5.93 -2.63
C LEU A 164 6.99 -5.32 -4.03
N ASP A 165 6.21 -4.27 -4.26
CA ASP A 165 6.16 -3.56 -5.54
C ASP A 165 7.42 -2.72 -5.77
N ASP A 166 7.84 -1.92 -4.77
CA ASP A 166 8.97 -0.99 -4.86
C ASP A 166 9.94 -1.13 -3.68
N ILE A 167 11.22 -1.27 -3.96
CA ILE A 167 12.29 -1.33 -2.94
C ILE A 167 13.30 -0.22 -3.18
N TYR A 168 13.27 0.82 -2.37
CA TYR A 168 14.25 1.92 -2.41
C TYR A 168 15.39 1.72 -1.44
N TYR A 169 15.09 1.25 -0.22
CA TYR A 169 16.03 1.06 0.87
C TYR A 169 15.93 -0.35 1.46
N VAL A 170 17.06 -0.80 1.99
CA VAL A 170 17.17 -2.03 2.76
C VAL A 170 17.44 -1.64 4.21
N TYR A 171 16.59 -2.07 5.11
CA TYR A 171 16.72 -1.83 6.53
C TYR A 171 17.61 -2.88 7.17
N VAL A 172 18.46 -2.46 8.09
CA VAL A 172 19.47 -3.32 8.71
C VAL A 172 19.20 -3.41 10.21
N VAL A 173 19.07 -4.63 10.70
CA VAL A 173 18.88 -4.93 12.12
C VAL A 173 20.10 -5.67 12.68
N ASP A 174 20.28 -5.56 13.98
CA ASP A 174 21.24 -6.37 14.73
C ASP A 174 20.68 -7.77 15.08
N ASP A 175 21.43 -8.53 15.88
CA ASP A 175 21.01 -9.88 16.30
C ASP A 175 19.84 -9.88 17.31
N ASP A 176 19.49 -8.72 17.87
CA ASP A 176 18.34 -8.50 18.75
C ASP A 176 17.14 -7.88 17.99
N GLU A 177 17.16 -7.90 16.64
CA GLU A 177 16.16 -7.34 15.72
C GLU A 177 15.95 -5.82 15.84
N ARG A 178 16.95 -5.08 16.34
CA ARG A 178 16.89 -3.62 16.47
C ARG A 178 17.47 -2.95 15.24
N LEU A 179 16.76 -1.94 14.75
CA LEU A 179 17.21 -1.11 13.62
C LEU A 179 18.57 -0.46 13.94
N CYS A 180 19.61 -0.78 13.16
CA CYS A 180 20.96 -0.28 13.34
C CYS A 180 21.54 0.43 12.11
N GLY A 181 20.86 0.39 10.98
CA GLY A 181 21.28 1.04 9.76
C GLY A 181 20.29 0.89 8.61
N LEU A 182 20.60 1.56 7.51
CA LEU A 182 19.91 1.37 6.23
C LEU A 182 20.88 1.63 5.07
N PHE A 183 20.56 1.12 3.89
CA PHE A 183 21.26 1.48 2.66
C PHE A 183 20.35 1.42 1.45
N PRO A 184 20.57 2.27 0.42
CA PRO A 184 19.79 2.23 -0.81
C PRO A 184 20.08 0.95 -1.60
N LEU A 185 19.08 0.40 -2.26
CA LEU A 185 19.19 -0.83 -3.07
C LEU A 185 20.38 -0.81 -4.06
N THR A 186 20.72 0.36 -4.59
CA THR A 186 21.88 0.54 -5.49
C THR A 186 23.22 0.11 -4.88
N LYS A 187 23.34 0.10 -3.54
CA LYS A 187 24.53 -0.39 -2.85
C LYS A 187 24.76 -1.89 -3.01
N MET A 188 23.68 -2.67 -3.22
CA MET A 188 23.81 -4.09 -3.53
C MET A 188 24.63 -4.35 -4.80
N ILE A 189 24.48 -3.48 -5.80
CA ILE A 189 25.15 -3.59 -7.09
C ILE A 189 26.59 -3.08 -7.03
N THR A 190 26.82 -2.02 -6.23
CA THR A 190 28.11 -1.30 -6.21
C THR A 190 29.08 -1.77 -5.14
N SER A 191 28.63 -2.58 -4.17
CA SER A 191 29.47 -3.07 -3.08
C SER A 191 30.18 -4.37 -3.42
N PRO A 192 31.43 -4.56 -2.95
CA PRO A 192 32.12 -5.83 -3.15
C PRO A 192 31.38 -6.98 -2.47
N SER A 193 31.29 -8.12 -3.15
CA SER A 193 30.59 -9.33 -2.65
C SER A 193 31.17 -9.89 -1.33
N VAL A 194 32.42 -9.58 -1.02
CA VAL A 194 33.07 -10.00 0.23
C VAL A 194 32.75 -9.10 1.43
N SER A 195 32.07 -7.99 1.20
CA SER A 195 31.69 -7.04 2.27
C SER A 195 30.55 -7.63 3.11
N LYS A 196 30.55 -7.26 4.41
CA LYS A 196 29.38 -7.47 5.28
C LYS A 196 28.46 -6.25 5.24
N VAL A 197 27.18 -6.45 5.47
CA VAL A 197 26.13 -5.42 5.49
C VAL A 197 26.52 -4.23 6.39
N LYS A 198 27.03 -4.48 7.60
CA LYS A 198 27.48 -3.45 8.56
C LYS A 198 28.58 -2.51 8.08
N HIS A 199 29.31 -2.87 7.01
CA HIS A 199 30.34 -2.03 6.43
C HIS A 199 29.84 -1.18 5.26
N VAL A 200 28.63 -1.48 4.76
CA VAL A 200 28.00 -0.83 3.61
C VAL A 200 26.88 0.12 4.05
N MET A 201 26.19 -0.22 5.14
CA MET A 201 25.06 0.54 5.66
C MET A 201 25.42 1.93 6.15
N ASN A 202 24.46 2.83 6.08
CA ASN A 202 24.49 4.11 6.78
C ASN A 202 23.94 3.91 8.20
N LYS A 203 24.72 4.26 9.21
CA LYS A 203 24.32 4.16 10.63
C LYS A 203 23.56 5.38 11.16
N LYS A 204 23.49 6.45 10.36
CA LYS A 204 22.73 7.64 10.73
C LYS A 204 21.29 7.48 10.25
N VAL A 205 20.53 6.69 10.97
CA VAL A 205 19.10 6.49 10.74
C VAL A 205 18.33 7.50 11.58
N VAL A 206 17.39 8.19 10.96
CA VAL A 206 16.38 8.98 11.67
C VAL A 206 15.23 8.04 11.96
N SER A 207 14.84 7.94 13.20
CA SER A 207 13.69 7.14 13.65
C SER A 207 12.85 7.91 14.65
N VAL A 208 11.59 7.58 14.75
CA VAL A 208 10.65 8.10 15.73
C VAL A 208 10.01 6.97 16.50
N ASP A 209 9.40 7.26 17.62
CA ASP A 209 8.55 6.34 18.36
C ASP A 209 7.20 6.19 17.65
N VAL A 210 6.53 5.05 17.76
CA VAL A 210 5.22 4.79 17.14
C VAL A 210 4.15 5.77 17.63
N ASP A 211 4.25 6.24 18.87
CA ASP A 211 3.34 7.22 19.46
C ASP A 211 3.67 8.68 19.09
N THR A 212 4.66 8.91 18.21
CA THR A 212 5.04 10.27 17.80
C THR A 212 3.95 10.89 16.94
N PRO A 213 3.43 12.09 17.30
CA PRO A 213 2.40 12.76 16.50
C PRO A 213 2.85 13.07 15.07
N ILE A 214 1.93 12.99 14.11
CA ILE A 214 2.17 13.25 12.68
C ILE A 214 2.87 14.59 12.43
N ASP A 215 2.49 15.66 13.13
CA ASP A 215 3.09 16.98 12.98
C ASP A 215 4.60 16.97 13.28
N GLU A 216 5.05 16.18 14.27
CA GLU A 216 6.46 16.03 14.59
C GLU A 216 7.20 15.19 13.53
N VAL A 217 6.56 14.14 13.01
CA VAL A 217 7.09 13.33 11.89
C VAL A 217 7.30 14.20 10.66
N THR A 218 6.30 14.99 10.29
CA THR A 218 6.35 15.92 9.15
C THR A 218 7.52 16.91 9.29
N MET A 219 7.71 17.51 10.48
CA MET A 219 8.83 18.41 10.74
C MET A 219 10.22 17.73 10.61
N LEU A 220 10.29 16.42 10.80
CA LEU A 220 11.54 15.67 10.63
C LEU A 220 11.84 15.37 9.16
N ILE A 221 10.84 15.13 8.36
CA ILE A 221 10.96 14.86 6.92
C ILE A 221 11.37 16.14 6.15
N GLU A 222 10.91 17.31 6.57
CA GLU A 222 11.22 18.61 5.93
C GLU A 222 12.65 19.12 6.18
N LYS A 223 13.44 18.50 7.06
CA LYS A 223 14.83 18.92 7.42
C LYS A 223 15.91 18.20 6.64
#